data_c452943e452720dd8e69bb74c3fc9618
#
_entry.id   c452943e452720dd8e69bb74c3fc9618
#
_cell.length_a   1.000
_cell.length_b   1.000
_cell.length_c   1.000
_cell.angle_alpha   90.00
_cell.angle_beta   90.00
_cell.angle_gamma   90.00
#
_symmetry.space_group_name_H-M   'P 1'
#
loop_
_entity.id
_entity.type
_entity.pdbx_description
1 polymer ?
#
loop_
_entity_poly.entity_id
_entity_poly.type
_entity_poly.pdbx_seq_one_letter_code
_entity_poly.pdbx_strand_id
1 'polypeptide(L)'
;MNKEPVNVIIPLGGLGKRFAEEGFIQPKPLVKVLGRSIIDWVLRNLDLSDEDMLYLIYHKSLEKVNFESVLRNEFPHISFTKLVSDTKGAAETVYRCSESIPENRKHLQTICLDGDTFYHTDIINQVRSLRGSGVVCFRDDQNKPIYSYVELDNKNIVKQIAEKKRISDFANTGCYFFESASLMEKYCNKTILEGKKEMGEYYISTVLGNMLKDRLRLKALKIGQTDFVVLGTPYQVKLFANYDHTKMEKLRICFDIDNTILNYPSTKGNYATCTPINHNLEILRFLKQIGHTIILYTARRMRTHSGNIGAVVQDVGKITIDTLEKYSIPYDEIYFGKPYAHFYIDDLAINTSSNIEKEMGIYRSEISERSFNKLEQSYLETITKTSDNA
;
A
#
# COMPACT_ATOMS: atom_id res chain seq x y z
N MET A 1 4.77 8.23 32.22
CA MET A 1 3.86 9.39 32.06
C MET A 1 2.73 8.92 31.18
N ASN A 2 1.45 9.04 31.63
CA ASN A 2 0.32 8.74 30.78
C ASN A 2 0.37 9.69 29.56
N LYS A 3 0.45 9.11 28.36
CA LYS A 3 0.39 9.88 27.12
C LYS A 3 -1.05 10.36 26.95
N GLU A 4 -1.29 11.64 26.64
CA GLU A 4 -2.64 12.11 26.30
C GLU A 4 -3.12 11.36 25.05
N PRO A 5 -4.34 10.81 25.07
CA PRO A 5 -4.87 10.06 23.92
C PRO A 5 -5.03 10.96 22.70
N VAL A 6 -4.89 10.39 21.51
CA VAL A 6 -5.11 11.09 20.24
C VAL A 6 -6.10 10.33 19.36
N ASN A 7 -6.67 11.04 18.40
CA ASN A 7 -7.39 10.45 17.27
C ASN A 7 -6.42 10.40 16.07
N VAL A 8 -6.36 9.27 15.37
CA VAL A 8 -5.62 9.15 14.12
C VAL A 8 -6.61 8.85 13.01
N ILE A 9 -6.58 9.59 11.91
CA ILE A 9 -7.46 9.42 10.76
C ILE A 9 -6.64 9.05 9.54
N ILE A 10 -7.02 7.97 8.85
CA ILE A 10 -6.46 7.58 7.57
C ILE A 10 -7.56 7.63 6.50
N PRO A 11 -7.54 8.63 5.59
CA PRO A 11 -8.53 8.75 4.53
C PRO A 11 -8.15 7.89 3.32
N LEU A 12 -9.00 6.93 2.95
CA LEU A 12 -8.88 6.08 1.76
C LEU A 12 -10.02 6.34 0.76
N GLY A 13 -10.31 7.63 0.48
CA GLY A 13 -11.38 8.04 -0.44
C GLY A 13 -10.99 7.96 -1.92
N GLY A 14 -9.70 7.88 -2.24
CA GLY A 14 -9.20 7.89 -3.60
C GLY A 14 -9.37 6.55 -4.33
N LEU A 15 -9.74 6.60 -5.63
CA LEU A 15 -10.00 5.42 -6.46
C LEU A 15 -8.72 4.73 -6.99
N GLY A 16 -7.53 5.28 -6.76
CA GLY A 16 -6.27 4.66 -7.20
C GLY A 16 -6.11 4.54 -8.72
N LYS A 17 -6.65 5.46 -9.51
CA LYS A 17 -6.70 5.40 -10.99
C LYS A 17 -5.34 5.08 -11.63
N ARG A 18 -4.25 5.70 -11.17
CA ARG A 18 -2.89 5.46 -11.68
C ARG A 18 -2.45 4.01 -11.58
N PHE A 19 -2.84 3.30 -10.51
CA PHE A 19 -2.56 1.87 -10.35
C PHE A 19 -3.38 1.04 -11.33
N ALA A 20 -4.67 1.35 -11.50
CA ALA A 20 -5.52 0.67 -12.47
C ALA A 20 -5.02 0.86 -13.92
N GLU A 21 -4.59 2.06 -14.29
CA GLU A 21 -4.02 2.40 -15.61
C GLU A 21 -2.74 1.63 -15.92
N GLU A 22 -1.91 1.32 -14.89
CA GLU A 22 -0.75 0.43 -15.02
C GLU A 22 -1.08 -1.06 -14.87
N GLY A 23 -2.39 -1.42 -14.84
CA GLY A 23 -2.85 -2.80 -14.84
C GLY A 23 -2.67 -3.52 -13.50
N PHE A 24 -2.68 -2.80 -12.37
CA PHE A 24 -2.83 -3.43 -11.05
C PHE A 24 -4.29 -3.88 -10.88
N ILE A 25 -4.48 -5.16 -10.50
CA ILE A 25 -5.81 -5.73 -10.29
C ILE A 25 -6.37 -5.29 -8.94
N GLN A 26 -5.51 -5.25 -7.92
CA GLN A 26 -5.89 -4.86 -6.57
C GLN A 26 -6.13 -3.34 -6.47
N PRO A 27 -7.12 -2.90 -5.67
CA PRO A 27 -7.25 -1.50 -5.31
C PRO A 27 -5.98 -0.98 -4.62
N LYS A 28 -5.64 0.29 -4.82
CA LYS A 28 -4.40 0.90 -4.31
C LYS A 28 -4.04 0.52 -2.87
N PRO A 29 -4.93 0.60 -1.86
CA PRO A 29 -4.55 0.24 -0.49
C PRO A 29 -4.12 -1.21 -0.32
N LEU A 30 -4.57 -2.12 -1.20
CA LEU A 30 -4.28 -3.55 -1.16
C LEU A 30 -3.18 -3.99 -2.15
N VAL A 31 -2.67 -3.07 -2.96
CA VAL A 31 -1.49 -3.35 -3.81
C VAL A 31 -0.34 -3.81 -2.93
N LYS A 32 0.22 -4.96 -3.27
CA LYS A 32 1.35 -5.52 -2.51
C LYS A 32 2.68 -4.90 -2.95
N VAL A 33 3.52 -4.68 -1.97
CA VAL A 33 4.92 -4.33 -2.14
C VAL A 33 5.74 -5.08 -1.10
N LEU A 34 6.74 -5.83 -1.55
CA LEU A 34 7.51 -6.76 -0.71
C LEU A 34 6.60 -7.73 0.08
N GLY A 35 5.55 -8.24 -0.58
CA GLY A 35 4.60 -9.21 -0.02
C GLY A 35 3.52 -8.64 0.90
N ARG A 36 3.58 -7.34 1.30
CA ARG A 36 2.60 -6.67 2.16
C ARG A 36 1.82 -5.62 1.40
N SER A 37 0.56 -5.40 1.77
CA SER A 37 -0.24 -4.33 1.15
C SER A 37 0.25 -2.94 1.59
N ILE A 38 -0.02 -1.92 0.77
CA ILE A 38 0.33 -0.53 1.10
C ILE A 38 -0.25 -0.14 2.46
N ILE A 39 -1.51 -0.44 2.70
CA ILE A 39 -2.15 -0.09 3.98
C ILE A 39 -1.55 -0.86 5.17
N ASP A 40 -1.12 -2.10 4.98
CA ASP A 40 -0.44 -2.89 6.01
C ASP A 40 0.91 -2.25 6.40
N TRP A 41 1.68 -1.75 5.41
CA TRP A 41 2.88 -0.96 5.66
C TRP A 41 2.60 0.28 6.51
N VAL A 42 1.51 1.00 6.23
CA VAL A 42 1.13 2.19 7.00
C VAL A 42 0.76 1.80 8.43
N LEU A 43 -0.14 0.82 8.60
CA LEU A 43 -0.70 0.47 9.91
C LEU A 43 0.33 -0.13 10.87
N ARG A 44 1.22 -1.01 10.38
CA ARG A 44 2.25 -1.65 11.22
C ARG A 44 3.37 -0.70 11.69
N ASN A 45 3.49 0.44 11.07
CA ASN A 45 4.47 1.46 11.45
C ASN A 45 3.88 2.58 12.33
N LEU A 46 2.65 2.40 12.84
CA LEU A 46 2.03 3.31 13.80
C LEU A 46 2.24 2.79 15.24
N ASP A 47 2.89 3.59 16.09
CA ASP A 47 3.01 3.33 17.53
C ASP A 47 1.84 3.99 18.27
N LEU A 48 0.73 3.26 18.36
CA LEU A 48 -0.49 3.68 19.05
C LEU A 48 -0.52 3.12 20.48
N SER A 49 -0.92 3.94 21.44
CA SER A 49 -1.25 3.48 22.78
C SER A 49 -2.65 2.88 22.83
N ASP A 50 -2.97 2.14 23.88
CA ASP A 50 -4.30 1.52 24.07
C ASP A 50 -5.45 2.55 24.17
N GLU A 51 -5.14 3.80 24.52
CA GLU A 51 -6.11 4.91 24.64
C GLU A 51 -6.28 5.68 23.32
N ASP A 52 -5.39 5.48 22.35
CA ASP A 52 -5.50 6.10 21.02
C ASP A 52 -6.60 5.43 20.21
N MET A 53 -7.21 6.17 19.29
CA MET A 53 -8.21 5.60 18.39
C MET A 53 -7.82 5.86 16.94
N LEU A 54 -7.78 4.79 16.17
CA LEU A 54 -7.54 4.85 14.73
C LEU A 54 -8.87 4.79 13.98
N TYR A 55 -9.16 5.83 13.20
CA TYR A 55 -10.31 5.92 12.30
C TYR A 55 -9.83 5.73 10.86
N LEU A 56 -10.38 4.75 10.19
CA LEU A 56 -10.08 4.48 8.79
C LEU A 56 -11.35 4.67 7.97
N ILE A 57 -11.35 5.69 7.11
CA ILE A 57 -12.48 5.95 6.22
C ILE A 57 -12.14 5.52 4.80
N TYR A 58 -12.97 4.66 4.22
CA TYR A 58 -12.69 4.03 2.94
C TYR A 58 -13.84 4.12 1.94
N HIS A 59 -13.50 4.14 0.66
CA HIS A 59 -14.49 4.18 -0.42
C HIS A 59 -15.21 2.83 -0.57
N LYS A 60 -16.53 2.84 -0.81
CA LYS A 60 -17.38 1.65 -0.96
C LYS A 60 -16.89 0.61 -1.97
N SER A 61 -16.07 1.01 -2.97
CA SER A 61 -15.50 0.05 -3.93
C SER A 61 -14.63 -1.03 -3.30
N LEU A 62 -14.06 -0.75 -2.12
CA LEU A 62 -13.23 -1.69 -1.36
C LEU A 62 -14.04 -2.81 -0.69
N GLU A 63 -15.38 -2.70 -0.60
CA GLU A 63 -16.23 -3.79 -0.09
C GLU A 63 -16.14 -5.06 -0.96
N LYS A 64 -15.95 -4.89 -2.28
CA LYS A 64 -15.84 -6.01 -3.22
C LYS A 64 -14.67 -6.96 -2.92
N VAL A 65 -13.69 -6.49 -2.16
CA VAL A 65 -12.50 -7.24 -1.75
C VAL A 65 -12.48 -7.52 -0.24
N ASN A 66 -13.63 -7.42 0.44
CA ASN A 66 -13.78 -7.66 1.88
C ASN A 66 -12.79 -6.86 2.74
N PHE A 67 -12.46 -5.63 2.31
CA PHE A 67 -11.40 -4.78 2.86
C PHE A 67 -11.44 -4.65 4.38
N GLU A 68 -12.61 -4.32 4.93
CA GLU A 68 -12.79 -4.16 6.37
C GLU A 68 -12.53 -5.47 7.13
N SER A 69 -13.09 -6.60 6.64
CA SER A 69 -12.94 -7.91 7.26
C SER A 69 -11.47 -8.35 7.29
N VAL A 70 -10.75 -8.14 6.19
CA VAL A 70 -9.31 -8.45 6.09
C VAL A 70 -8.51 -7.65 7.12
N LEU A 71 -8.75 -6.35 7.24
CA LEU A 71 -8.00 -5.52 8.20
C LEU A 71 -8.40 -5.76 9.65
N ARG A 72 -9.68 -6.01 9.96
CA ARG A 72 -10.13 -6.29 11.34
C ARG A 72 -9.48 -7.54 11.93
N ASN A 73 -9.18 -8.51 11.11
CA ASN A 73 -8.51 -9.73 11.56
C ASN A 73 -7.11 -9.45 12.11
N GLU A 74 -6.38 -8.49 11.53
CA GLU A 74 -5.03 -8.13 11.95
C GLU A 74 -4.99 -6.91 12.89
N PHE A 75 -5.96 -6.00 12.74
CA PHE A 75 -6.03 -4.71 13.45
C PHE A 75 -7.42 -4.51 14.08
N PRO A 76 -7.77 -5.23 15.16
CA PRO A 76 -9.13 -5.24 15.71
C PRO A 76 -9.61 -3.90 16.30
N HIS A 77 -8.68 -3.00 16.64
CA HIS A 77 -8.98 -1.70 17.28
C HIS A 77 -9.28 -0.56 16.31
N ILE A 78 -9.37 -0.83 15.00
CA ILE A 78 -9.69 0.19 14.01
C ILE A 78 -11.19 0.48 13.99
N SER A 79 -11.55 1.76 14.06
CA SER A 79 -12.91 2.24 13.75
C SER A 79 -13.05 2.49 12.26
N PHE A 80 -13.89 1.71 11.57
CA PHE A 80 -14.10 1.83 10.13
C PHE A 80 -15.31 2.69 9.81
N THR A 81 -15.17 3.57 8.83
CA THR A 81 -16.25 4.37 8.25
C THR A 81 -16.27 4.16 6.74
N LYS A 82 -17.42 3.74 6.22
CA LYS A 82 -17.60 3.54 4.79
C LYS A 82 -18.16 4.78 4.12
N LEU A 83 -17.49 5.26 3.06
CA LEU A 83 -18.01 6.29 2.18
C LEU A 83 -19.06 5.70 1.24
N VAL A 84 -20.26 6.24 1.26
CA VAL A 84 -21.37 5.83 0.38
C VAL A 84 -21.29 6.48 -1.01
N SER A 85 -20.53 7.57 -1.15
CA SER A 85 -20.32 8.33 -2.40
C SER A 85 -18.89 8.82 -2.49
N ASP A 86 -18.47 9.16 -3.71
CA ASP A 86 -17.17 9.76 -3.97
C ASP A 86 -17.04 11.10 -3.23
N THR A 87 -15.86 11.38 -2.73
CA THR A 87 -15.49 12.68 -2.16
C THR A 87 -14.63 13.46 -3.14
N LYS A 88 -14.66 14.78 -3.01
CA LYS A 88 -13.91 15.70 -3.87
C LYS A 88 -12.55 16.06 -3.27
N GLY A 89 -11.89 15.10 -2.63
CA GLY A 89 -10.56 15.23 -2.08
C GLY A 89 -10.44 14.84 -0.61
N ALA A 90 -9.19 14.85 -0.11
CA ALA A 90 -8.85 14.36 1.23
C ALA A 90 -9.56 15.14 2.36
N ALA A 91 -9.71 16.46 2.21
CA ALA A 91 -10.37 17.28 3.23
C ALA A 91 -11.85 16.92 3.40
N GLU A 92 -12.56 16.62 2.30
CA GLU A 92 -13.96 16.16 2.39
C GLU A 92 -14.02 14.74 2.99
N THR A 93 -13.09 13.87 2.65
CA THR A 93 -13.01 12.52 3.23
C THR A 93 -12.79 12.59 4.74
N VAL A 94 -11.87 13.42 5.20
CA VAL A 94 -11.60 13.66 6.64
C VAL A 94 -12.81 14.29 7.34
N TYR A 95 -13.50 15.24 6.69
CA TYR A 95 -14.73 15.81 7.22
C TYR A 95 -15.80 14.73 7.45
N ARG A 96 -16.02 13.83 6.48
CA ARG A 96 -16.96 12.72 6.66
C ARG A 96 -16.53 11.76 7.77
N CYS A 97 -15.22 11.56 7.96
CA CYS A 97 -14.72 10.76 9.06
C CYS A 97 -15.02 11.39 10.42
N SER A 98 -14.98 12.72 10.54
CA SER A 98 -15.22 13.43 11.81
C SER A 98 -16.62 13.17 12.39
N GLU A 99 -17.59 12.83 11.55
CA GLU A 99 -18.96 12.47 11.95
C GLU A 99 -18.99 11.15 12.79
N SER A 100 -17.99 10.27 12.61
CA SER A 100 -17.87 9.01 13.35
C SER A 100 -17.06 9.13 14.64
N ILE A 101 -16.43 10.28 14.92
CA ILE A 101 -15.69 10.50 16.15
C ILE A 101 -16.67 10.79 17.29
N PRO A 102 -16.67 9.98 18.37
CA PRO A 102 -17.57 10.20 19.51
C PRO A 102 -17.36 11.57 20.17
N GLU A 103 -18.42 12.15 20.71
CA GLU A 103 -18.39 13.49 21.30
C GLU A 103 -17.32 13.65 22.41
N ASN A 104 -17.17 12.61 23.24
CA ASN A 104 -16.15 12.56 24.29
C ASN A 104 -14.70 12.49 23.78
N ARG A 105 -14.48 12.37 22.47
CA ARG A 105 -13.14 12.40 21.83
C ARG A 105 -12.94 13.59 20.91
N LYS A 106 -13.98 14.41 20.69
CA LYS A 106 -13.91 15.58 19.80
C LYS A 106 -12.92 16.66 20.25
N HIS A 107 -12.62 16.73 21.53
CA HIS A 107 -11.64 17.66 22.11
C HIS A 107 -10.19 17.18 21.98
N LEU A 108 -9.95 15.91 21.63
CA LEU A 108 -8.61 15.33 21.54
C LEU A 108 -7.88 15.78 20.28
N GLN A 109 -6.55 15.90 20.40
CA GLN A 109 -5.68 16.14 19.26
C GLN A 109 -5.93 15.08 18.19
N THR A 110 -6.02 15.52 16.94
CA THR A 110 -6.36 14.65 15.81
C THR A 110 -5.29 14.74 14.75
N ILE A 111 -4.76 13.58 14.34
CA ILE A 111 -3.67 13.41 13.37
C ILE A 111 -4.26 12.79 12.10
N CYS A 112 -4.10 13.44 10.96
CA CYS A 112 -4.50 12.92 9.66
C CYS A 112 -3.24 12.44 8.93
N LEU A 113 -3.24 11.17 8.50
CA LEU A 113 -2.14 10.55 7.77
C LEU A 113 -2.61 10.10 6.39
N ASP A 114 -1.80 10.37 5.36
CA ASP A 114 -2.05 9.80 4.04
C ASP A 114 -1.96 8.27 4.10
N GLY A 115 -2.93 7.58 3.50
CA GLY A 115 -3.04 6.12 3.54
C GLY A 115 -2.04 5.37 2.65
N ASP A 116 -1.03 6.05 2.16
CA ASP A 116 0.03 5.53 1.30
C ASP A 116 1.44 5.99 1.73
N THR A 117 1.54 6.60 2.90
CA THR A 117 2.81 7.04 3.49
C THR A 117 3.00 6.40 4.86
N PHE A 118 4.10 5.71 5.05
CA PHE A 118 4.46 5.16 6.36
C PHE A 118 5.76 5.77 6.89
N TYR A 119 5.96 5.72 8.20
CA TYR A 119 7.06 6.37 8.89
C TYR A 119 7.94 5.35 9.59
N HIS A 120 9.26 5.48 9.45
CA HIS A 120 10.26 4.71 10.20
C HIS A 120 10.49 5.25 11.62
N THR A 121 9.95 6.42 11.92
CA THR A 121 10.04 7.09 13.22
C THR A 121 8.67 7.09 13.89
N ASP A 122 8.67 7.20 15.21
CA ASP A 122 7.44 7.31 16.00
C ASP A 122 6.78 8.69 15.79
N ILE A 123 6.14 8.83 14.64
CA ILE A 123 5.52 10.09 14.20
C ILE A 123 4.36 10.50 15.11
N ILE A 124 3.60 9.53 15.63
CA ILE A 124 2.44 9.80 16.48
C ILE A 124 2.87 10.48 17.78
N ASN A 125 3.88 9.94 18.47
CA ASN A 125 4.36 10.52 19.72
C ASN A 125 5.12 11.85 19.51
N GLN A 126 5.82 12.01 18.39
CA GLN A 126 6.45 13.28 18.05
C GLN A 126 5.40 14.39 17.85
N VAL A 127 4.33 14.11 17.09
CA VAL A 127 3.22 15.07 16.88
C VAL A 127 2.46 15.33 18.18
N ARG A 128 2.16 14.29 18.96
CA ARG A 128 1.50 14.40 20.28
C ARG A 128 2.23 15.37 21.19
N SER A 129 3.56 15.31 21.21
CA SER A 129 4.40 16.16 22.04
C SER A 129 4.35 17.64 21.64
N LEU A 130 4.07 17.93 20.36
CA LEU A 130 4.01 19.32 19.87
C LEU A 130 2.78 20.06 20.34
N ARG A 131 1.67 19.40 20.59
CA ARG A 131 0.34 19.97 20.86
C ARG A 131 -0.06 21.06 19.85
N GLY A 132 -1.36 21.30 19.68
CA GLY A 132 -1.87 22.31 18.74
C GLY A 132 -2.04 21.76 17.33
N SER A 133 -2.01 22.65 16.33
CA SER A 133 -2.24 22.28 14.92
C SER A 133 -1.01 22.54 14.06
N GLY A 134 -0.89 21.79 12.95
CA GLY A 134 0.24 21.97 12.05
C GLY A 134 0.45 20.83 11.05
N VAL A 135 1.71 20.65 10.66
CA VAL A 135 2.12 19.77 9.56
C VAL A 135 3.47 19.14 9.84
N VAL A 136 3.67 17.92 9.37
CA VAL A 136 4.99 17.28 9.33
C VAL A 136 5.61 17.54 7.95
N CYS A 137 6.82 18.04 7.91
CA CYS A 137 7.51 18.40 6.68
C CYS A 137 8.95 17.89 6.65
N PHE A 138 9.49 17.81 5.45
CA PHE A 138 10.86 17.42 5.18
C PHE A 138 11.49 18.38 4.16
N ARG A 139 12.81 18.37 4.05
CA ARG A 139 13.49 19.12 3.00
C ARG A 139 13.39 18.34 1.69
N ASP A 140 12.73 18.94 0.69
CA ASP A 140 12.60 18.38 -0.65
C ASP A 140 13.67 18.96 -1.56
N ASP A 141 14.58 18.12 -2.03
CA ASP A 141 15.66 18.49 -2.94
C ASP A 141 15.28 18.23 -4.43
N GLN A 142 14.04 17.77 -4.73
CA GLN A 142 13.60 17.52 -6.10
C GLN A 142 13.27 18.82 -6.84
N ASN A 143 13.50 18.82 -8.16
CA ASN A 143 13.26 20.02 -8.98
C ASN A 143 11.77 20.29 -9.26
N LYS A 144 10.90 19.28 -9.15
CA LYS A 144 9.48 19.39 -9.50
C LYS A 144 8.60 19.39 -8.25
N PRO A 145 7.65 20.35 -8.13
CA PRO A 145 6.78 20.45 -6.98
C PRO A 145 5.62 19.46 -7.09
N ILE A 146 5.77 18.30 -6.44
CA ILE A 146 4.72 17.26 -6.40
C ILE A 146 3.98 17.20 -5.07
N TYR A 147 4.45 17.91 -4.06
CA TYR A 147 3.91 17.97 -2.70
C TYR A 147 3.19 19.30 -2.43
N SER A 148 2.53 19.41 -1.30
CA SER A 148 2.27 20.72 -0.71
C SER A 148 3.52 21.22 0.01
N TYR A 149 3.77 22.53 -0.05
CA TYR A 149 4.97 23.17 0.51
C TYR A 149 4.60 24.17 1.58
N VAL A 150 5.48 24.31 2.57
CA VAL A 150 5.28 25.22 3.71
C VAL A 150 6.44 26.19 3.86
N GLU A 151 6.15 27.48 3.96
CA GLU A 151 7.13 28.49 4.39
C GLU A 151 7.10 28.59 5.91
N LEU A 152 8.30 28.56 6.53
CA LEU A 152 8.48 28.54 7.98
C LEU A 152 9.20 29.77 8.47
N ASP A 153 8.92 30.17 9.71
CA ASP A 153 9.78 31.10 10.43
C ASP A 153 10.91 30.36 11.18
N ASN A 154 11.76 31.14 11.85
CA ASN A 154 12.93 30.62 12.61
C ASN A 154 12.54 29.75 13.83
N LYS A 155 11.23 29.73 14.21
CA LYS A 155 10.67 28.94 15.31
C LYS A 155 9.86 27.77 14.82
N ASN A 156 9.99 27.41 13.52
CA ASN A 156 9.19 26.37 12.85
C ASN A 156 7.66 26.63 12.91
N ILE A 157 7.27 27.90 12.84
CA ILE A 157 5.86 28.28 12.68
C ILE A 157 5.58 28.47 11.19
N VAL A 158 4.48 27.89 10.73
CA VAL A 158 4.04 27.97 9.33
C VAL A 158 3.55 29.38 9.04
N LYS A 159 4.15 30.04 8.05
CA LYS A 159 3.74 31.36 7.54
C LYS A 159 2.80 31.23 6.35
N GLN A 160 3.10 30.30 5.47
CA GLN A 160 2.35 30.04 4.25
C GLN A 160 2.34 28.54 3.94
N ILE A 161 1.28 28.08 3.31
CA ILE A 161 1.17 26.73 2.73
C ILE A 161 0.59 26.83 1.32
N ALA A 162 1.12 26.06 0.38
CA ALA A 162 0.65 26.02 -1.00
C ALA A 162 0.69 24.59 -1.54
N GLU A 163 -0.39 24.19 -2.22
CA GLU A 163 -0.49 22.88 -2.87
C GLU A 163 0.26 22.89 -4.21
N LYS A 164 1.14 21.91 -4.41
CA LYS A 164 1.91 21.67 -5.66
C LYS A 164 2.59 22.93 -6.23
N LYS A 165 2.90 23.87 -5.38
CA LYS A 165 3.63 25.09 -5.71
C LYS A 165 4.79 25.26 -4.74
N ARG A 166 6.02 25.23 -5.26
CA ARG A 166 7.22 25.37 -4.44
C ARG A 166 7.38 26.82 -3.95
N ILE A 167 7.01 27.05 -2.70
CA ILE A 167 7.18 28.35 -2.01
C ILE A 167 8.38 28.34 -1.06
N SER A 168 8.95 27.18 -0.81
CA SER A 168 10.13 26.95 0.02
C SER A 168 10.76 25.60 -0.29
N ASP A 169 11.81 25.19 0.44
CA ASP A 169 12.39 23.85 0.37
C ASP A 169 11.66 22.82 1.25
N PHE A 170 10.65 23.22 2.03
CA PHE A 170 9.97 22.31 2.93
C PHE A 170 8.66 21.82 2.34
N ALA A 171 8.62 20.51 2.04
CA ALA A 171 7.46 19.79 1.54
C ALA A 171 6.76 19.02 2.67
N ASN A 172 5.45 18.85 2.55
CA ASN A 172 4.65 18.06 3.49
C ASN A 172 4.80 16.57 3.20
N THR A 173 4.85 15.77 4.26
CA THR A 173 4.93 14.29 4.19
C THR A 173 3.59 13.58 4.01
N GLY A 174 2.45 14.32 4.06
CA GLY A 174 1.11 13.72 4.15
C GLY A 174 0.62 13.53 5.59
N CYS A 175 1.33 14.06 6.58
CA CYS A 175 0.90 14.09 7.98
C CYS A 175 0.50 15.50 8.38
N TYR A 176 -0.74 15.66 8.79
CA TYR A 176 -1.33 16.90 9.30
C TYR A 176 -1.88 16.65 10.69
N PHE A 177 -1.85 17.65 11.56
CA PHE A 177 -2.39 17.51 12.89
C PHE A 177 -3.20 18.75 13.31
N PHE A 178 -4.21 18.52 14.09
CA PHE A 178 -5.15 19.52 14.58
C PHE A 178 -5.24 19.42 16.10
N GLU A 179 -5.35 20.58 16.76
CA GLU A 179 -5.47 20.66 18.22
C GLU A 179 -6.63 19.83 18.75
N SER A 180 -7.71 19.72 17.97
CA SER A 180 -8.86 18.86 18.29
C SER A 180 -9.59 18.41 17.02
N ALA A 181 -10.37 17.32 17.13
CA ALA A 181 -11.26 16.88 16.06
C ALA A 181 -12.33 17.94 15.73
N SER A 182 -12.86 18.66 16.73
CA SER A 182 -13.82 19.76 16.50
C SER A 182 -13.22 20.88 15.67
N LEU A 183 -11.95 21.24 15.91
CA LEU A 183 -11.27 22.27 15.13
C LEU A 183 -11.04 21.81 13.69
N MET A 184 -10.62 20.58 13.51
CA MET A 184 -10.46 19.94 12.20
C MET A 184 -11.77 19.95 11.43
N GLU A 185 -12.85 19.47 12.03
CA GLU A 185 -14.20 19.42 11.45
C GLU A 185 -14.65 20.81 10.99
N LYS A 186 -14.52 21.81 11.86
CA LYS A 186 -14.87 23.21 11.57
C LYS A 186 -14.16 23.71 10.31
N TYR A 187 -12.84 23.51 10.20
CA TYR A 187 -12.08 24.07 9.09
C TYR A 187 -12.17 23.23 7.81
N CYS A 188 -12.37 21.92 7.90
CA CYS A 188 -12.74 21.10 6.76
C CYS A 188 -14.08 21.54 6.17
N ASN A 189 -15.10 21.71 7.01
CA ASN A 189 -16.41 22.20 6.58
C ASN A 189 -16.31 23.59 5.95
N LYS A 190 -15.59 24.53 6.58
CA LYS A 190 -15.34 25.87 6.03
C LYS A 190 -14.75 25.79 4.63
N THR A 191 -13.73 24.95 4.43
CA THR A 191 -13.05 24.77 3.13
C THR A 191 -13.99 24.23 2.06
N ILE A 192 -14.87 23.29 2.42
CA ILE A 192 -15.87 22.73 1.51
C ILE A 192 -16.93 23.78 1.13
N LEU A 193 -17.42 24.54 2.10
CA LEU A 193 -18.42 25.59 1.88
C LEU A 193 -17.89 26.75 1.04
N GLU A 194 -16.63 27.14 1.18
CA GLU A 194 -15.98 28.14 0.34
C GLU A 194 -15.87 27.70 -1.12
N GLY A 195 -15.97 26.40 -1.41
CA GLY A 195 -15.98 25.85 -2.75
C GLY A 195 -14.65 25.98 -3.52
N LYS A 196 -13.59 26.49 -2.88
CA LYS A 196 -12.28 26.70 -3.51
C LYS A 196 -11.53 25.37 -3.57
N LYS A 197 -11.50 24.80 -4.76
CA LYS A 197 -10.72 23.61 -5.07
C LYS A 197 -9.37 24.01 -5.66
N GLU A 198 -8.33 23.29 -5.29
CA GLU A 198 -7.04 23.34 -5.96
C GLU A 198 -6.94 22.09 -6.85
N MET A 199 -6.67 22.26 -8.15
CA MET A 199 -6.65 21.16 -9.13
C MET A 199 -7.89 20.26 -9.10
N GLY A 200 -9.07 20.82 -8.82
CA GLY A 200 -10.34 20.11 -8.77
C GLY A 200 -10.67 19.40 -7.44
N GLU A 201 -9.77 19.43 -6.46
CA GLU A 201 -9.89 18.71 -5.19
C GLU A 201 -9.84 19.64 -3.96
N TYR A 202 -10.39 19.17 -2.84
CA TYR A 202 -10.24 19.78 -1.52
C TYR A 202 -9.08 19.14 -0.77
N TYR A 203 -7.94 19.82 -0.68
CA TYR A 203 -6.74 19.33 0.03
C TYR A 203 -6.75 19.72 1.50
N ILE A 204 -6.09 18.92 2.35
CA ILE A 204 -5.91 19.27 3.77
C ILE A 204 -4.95 20.47 3.91
N SER A 205 -4.01 20.64 2.98
CA SER A 205 -3.17 21.85 2.89
C SER A 205 -3.99 23.13 2.76
N THR A 206 -5.11 23.10 1.98
CA THR A 206 -6.05 24.22 1.86
C THR A 206 -6.78 24.48 3.17
N VAL A 207 -7.13 23.43 3.93
CA VAL A 207 -7.73 23.55 5.28
C VAL A 207 -6.79 24.32 6.20
N LEU A 208 -5.50 23.94 6.25
CA LEU A 208 -4.49 24.66 7.04
C LEU A 208 -4.30 26.10 6.52
N GLY A 209 -4.35 26.32 5.22
CA GLY A 209 -4.31 27.65 4.60
C GLY A 209 -5.44 28.57 5.10
N ASN A 210 -6.65 28.03 5.28
CA ASN A 210 -7.78 28.76 5.84
C ASN A 210 -7.60 29.04 7.35
N MET A 211 -6.97 28.12 8.09
CA MET A 211 -6.60 28.37 9.50
C MET A 211 -5.60 29.52 9.63
N LEU A 212 -4.58 29.58 8.73
CA LEU A 212 -3.62 30.68 8.70
C LEU A 212 -4.29 32.04 8.40
N LYS A 213 -5.26 32.09 7.47
CA LYS A 213 -6.02 33.33 7.19
C LYS A 213 -6.78 33.83 8.41
N ASP A 214 -7.28 32.92 9.22
CA ASP A 214 -7.95 33.22 10.49
C ASP A 214 -6.94 33.44 11.63
N ARG A 215 -5.65 33.61 11.32
CA ARG A 215 -4.53 33.90 12.25
C ARG A 215 -4.26 32.81 13.29
N LEU A 216 -4.66 31.57 13.04
CA LEU A 216 -4.26 30.45 13.89
C LEU A 216 -2.78 30.17 13.73
N ARG A 217 -2.13 29.83 14.83
CA ARG A 217 -0.72 29.48 14.84
C ARG A 217 -0.54 28.00 14.50
N LEU A 218 0.10 27.72 13.38
CA LEU A 218 0.40 26.35 12.94
C LEU A 218 1.89 26.04 13.13
N LYS A 219 2.18 24.86 13.67
CA LYS A 219 3.54 24.36 13.92
C LYS A 219 4.00 23.45 12.79
N ALA A 220 5.30 23.40 12.54
CA ALA A 220 5.89 22.42 11.65
C ALA A 220 6.82 21.48 12.43
N LEU A 221 6.63 20.16 12.26
CA LEU A 221 7.58 19.15 12.66
C LEU A 221 8.46 18.83 11.46
N LYS A 222 9.77 19.02 11.59
CA LYS A 222 10.73 18.66 10.54
C LYS A 222 11.26 17.26 10.79
N ILE A 223 11.22 16.41 9.75
CA ILE A 223 11.82 15.08 9.75
C ILE A 223 12.78 14.92 8.58
N GLY A 224 13.61 13.88 8.59
CA GLY A 224 14.51 13.53 7.50
C GLY A 224 13.80 12.84 6.33
N GLN A 225 14.41 12.87 5.15
CA GLN A 225 13.90 12.14 3.97
C GLN A 225 13.88 10.61 4.18
N THR A 226 14.75 10.11 5.05
CA THR A 226 14.85 8.68 5.38
C THR A 226 13.85 8.22 6.46
N ASP A 227 13.13 9.15 7.09
CA ASP A 227 12.22 8.86 8.19
C ASP A 227 10.84 8.39 7.72
N PHE A 228 10.56 8.46 6.42
CA PHE A 228 9.28 8.05 5.84
C PHE A 228 9.43 7.53 4.42
N VAL A 229 8.42 6.80 3.96
CA VAL A 229 8.32 6.26 2.59
C VAL A 229 6.94 6.53 2.04
N VAL A 230 6.89 7.04 0.80
CA VAL A 230 5.64 7.27 0.06
C VAL A 230 5.42 6.16 -0.95
N LEU A 231 4.24 5.53 -0.93
CA LEU A 231 3.80 4.47 -1.83
C LEU A 231 2.60 4.90 -2.68
N GLY A 232 2.50 6.20 -2.96
CA GLY A 232 1.36 6.86 -3.60
C GLY A 232 1.22 6.61 -5.10
N THR A 233 2.26 6.09 -5.76
CA THR A 233 2.29 5.81 -7.20
C THR A 233 2.89 4.44 -7.49
N PRO A 234 2.54 3.81 -8.65
CA PRO A 234 3.19 2.58 -9.09
C PRO A 234 4.72 2.67 -9.16
N TYR A 235 5.23 3.83 -9.55
CA TYR A 235 6.66 4.12 -9.57
C TYR A 235 7.30 4.03 -8.18
N GLN A 236 6.70 4.70 -7.18
CA GLN A 236 7.19 4.67 -5.79
C GLN A 236 7.14 3.26 -5.18
N VAL A 237 6.09 2.49 -5.50
CA VAL A 237 5.97 1.08 -5.12
C VAL A 237 7.13 0.25 -5.71
N LYS A 238 7.40 0.39 -7.01
CA LYS A 238 8.52 -0.31 -7.67
C LYS A 238 9.86 0.12 -7.11
N LEU A 239 10.04 1.41 -6.83
CA LEU A 239 11.25 1.94 -6.21
C LEU A 239 11.49 1.32 -4.84
N PHE A 240 10.48 1.31 -3.98
CA PHE A 240 10.59 0.70 -2.66
C PHE A 240 10.78 -0.82 -2.74
N ALA A 241 10.13 -1.52 -3.69
CA ALA A 241 10.28 -2.95 -3.88
C ALA A 241 11.69 -3.37 -4.31
N ASN A 242 12.48 -2.48 -4.93
CA ASN A 242 13.89 -2.73 -5.24
C ASN A 242 14.84 -2.45 -4.07
N TYR A 243 14.31 -1.95 -2.96
CA TYR A 243 15.11 -1.64 -1.79
C TYR A 243 15.31 -2.92 -0.97
N ASP A 244 16.56 -3.33 -0.82
CA ASP A 244 17.07 -4.38 0.07
C ASP A 244 16.12 -5.56 0.41
N HIS A 245 16.00 -6.53 -0.48
CA HIS A 245 15.24 -7.78 -0.26
C HIS A 245 15.69 -8.56 0.98
N THR A 246 16.87 -8.28 1.54
CA THR A 246 17.37 -8.97 2.73
C THR A 246 16.56 -8.64 4.00
N LYS A 247 15.92 -7.48 4.04
CA LYS A 247 15.06 -7.03 5.15
C LYS A 247 13.60 -7.48 5.02
N MET A 248 13.28 -8.13 3.91
CA MET A 248 11.95 -8.64 3.66
C MET A 248 11.62 -9.82 4.55
N GLU A 249 10.39 -9.90 5.05
CA GLU A 249 9.88 -11.10 5.70
C GLU A 249 9.95 -12.30 4.76
N LYS A 250 10.42 -13.45 5.29
CA LYS A 250 10.51 -14.67 4.49
C LYS A 250 9.14 -15.30 4.35
N LEU A 251 8.65 -15.29 3.11
CA LEU A 251 7.33 -15.79 2.76
C LEU A 251 7.39 -17.31 2.47
N ARG A 252 6.27 -17.99 2.64
CA ARG A 252 6.01 -19.34 2.18
C ARG A 252 5.15 -19.24 0.92
N ILE A 253 5.68 -19.68 -0.21
CA ILE A 253 5.06 -19.49 -1.52
C ILE A 253 4.79 -20.86 -2.15
N CYS A 254 3.52 -21.15 -2.41
CA CYS A 254 3.08 -22.43 -2.94
C CYS A 254 2.84 -22.33 -4.45
N PHE A 255 3.53 -23.15 -5.21
CA PHE A 255 3.35 -23.30 -6.66
C PHE A 255 2.67 -24.62 -6.99
N ASP A 256 1.69 -24.59 -7.88
CA ASP A 256 1.27 -25.78 -8.59
C ASP A 256 2.36 -26.21 -9.60
N ILE A 257 2.31 -27.46 -10.05
CA ILE A 257 3.34 -27.97 -10.97
C ILE A 257 2.86 -27.86 -12.43
N ASP A 258 1.75 -28.52 -12.76
CA ASP A 258 1.30 -28.67 -14.14
C ASP A 258 0.61 -27.40 -14.64
N ASN A 259 1.01 -26.93 -15.83
CA ASN A 259 0.57 -25.64 -16.41
C ASN A 259 0.83 -24.42 -15.52
N THR A 260 1.80 -24.56 -14.58
CA THR A 260 2.25 -23.48 -13.70
C THR A 260 3.75 -23.31 -13.80
N ILE A 261 4.55 -24.32 -13.47
CA ILE A 261 6.02 -24.34 -13.64
C ILE A 261 6.47 -25.32 -14.72
N LEU A 262 5.66 -26.32 -15.03
CA LEU A 262 5.85 -27.27 -16.13
C LEU A 262 4.63 -27.28 -17.05
N ASN A 263 4.85 -27.39 -18.35
CA ASN A 263 3.79 -27.66 -19.32
C ASN A 263 3.16 -29.04 -19.06
N TYR A 264 1.92 -29.25 -19.51
CA TYR A 264 1.34 -30.59 -19.54
C TYR A 264 2.23 -31.56 -20.33
N PRO A 265 2.23 -32.85 -19.97
CA PRO A 265 3.03 -33.83 -20.68
C PRO A 265 2.64 -33.91 -22.17
N SER A 266 3.63 -33.87 -23.06
CA SER A 266 3.39 -33.98 -24.51
C SER A 266 2.83 -35.37 -24.89
N THR A 267 3.13 -36.38 -24.10
CA THR A 267 2.51 -37.72 -24.20
C THR A 267 1.61 -37.94 -23.00
N LYS A 268 0.31 -38.10 -23.26
CA LYS A 268 -0.73 -38.24 -22.22
C LYS A 268 -0.32 -39.29 -21.16
N GLY A 269 -0.26 -38.87 -19.93
CA GLY A 269 0.05 -39.73 -18.78
C GLY A 269 1.54 -39.99 -18.55
N ASN A 270 2.43 -39.54 -19.44
CA ASN A 270 3.88 -39.65 -19.25
C ASN A 270 4.49 -38.33 -18.79
N TYR A 271 4.60 -38.13 -17.50
CA TYR A 271 5.12 -36.89 -16.89
C TYR A 271 6.61 -36.65 -17.13
N ALA A 272 7.39 -37.63 -17.60
CA ALA A 272 8.76 -37.39 -18.02
C ALA A 272 8.86 -36.50 -19.27
N THR A 273 7.77 -36.34 -20.02
CA THR A 273 7.70 -35.52 -21.23
C THR A 273 7.28 -34.05 -20.95
N CYS A 274 7.07 -33.70 -19.69
CA CYS A 274 6.85 -32.31 -19.30
C CYS A 274 8.07 -31.43 -19.58
N THR A 275 7.82 -30.19 -19.98
CA THR A 275 8.88 -29.19 -20.25
C THR A 275 8.65 -27.94 -19.39
N PRO A 276 9.71 -27.18 -19.05
CA PRO A 276 9.57 -25.99 -18.21
C PRO A 276 8.75 -24.87 -18.85
N ILE A 277 7.98 -24.16 -18.03
CA ILE A 277 7.46 -22.82 -18.34
C ILE A 277 8.51 -21.82 -17.81
N ASN A 278 9.46 -21.46 -18.68
CA ASN A 278 10.69 -20.75 -18.28
C ASN A 278 10.43 -19.49 -17.49
N HIS A 279 9.46 -18.65 -17.89
CA HIS A 279 9.15 -17.39 -17.19
C HIS A 279 8.79 -17.64 -15.72
N ASN A 280 7.88 -18.56 -15.44
CA ASN A 280 7.44 -18.86 -14.07
C ASN A 280 8.53 -19.57 -13.26
N LEU A 281 9.34 -20.41 -13.92
CA LEU A 281 10.47 -21.08 -13.28
C LEU A 281 11.59 -20.10 -12.88
N GLU A 282 11.84 -19.08 -13.67
CA GLU A 282 12.76 -18.01 -13.31
C GLU A 282 12.30 -17.21 -12.11
N ILE A 283 11.00 -16.91 -12.02
CA ILE A 283 10.39 -16.25 -10.83
C ILE A 283 10.58 -17.15 -9.60
N LEU A 284 10.26 -18.44 -9.70
CA LEU A 284 10.43 -19.38 -8.60
C LEU A 284 11.90 -19.45 -8.13
N ARG A 285 12.86 -19.53 -9.05
CA ARG A 285 14.29 -19.55 -8.73
C ARG A 285 14.73 -18.27 -8.02
N PHE A 286 14.28 -17.12 -8.50
CA PHE A 286 14.56 -15.84 -7.88
C PHE A 286 14.00 -15.76 -6.45
N LEU A 287 12.74 -16.15 -6.25
CA LEU A 287 12.11 -16.17 -4.93
C LEU A 287 12.87 -17.10 -3.97
N LYS A 288 13.31 -18.26 -4.45
CA LYS A 288 14.16 -19.16 -3.68
C LYS A 288 15.50 -18.54 -3.32
N GLN A 289 16.15 -17.89 -4.29
CA GLN A 289 17.46 -17.23 -4.11
C GLN A 289 17.41 -16.12 -3.05
N ILE A 290 16.34 -15.32 -3.01
CA ILE A 290 16.17 -14.27 -2.00
C ILE A 290 15.66 -14.81 -0.63
N GLY A 291 15.55 -16.14 -0.50
CA GLY A 291 15.39 -16.84 0.79
C GLY A 291 13.94 -17.13 1.18
N HIS A 292 12.98 -17.12 0.25
CA HIS A 292 11.62 -17.59 0.51
C HIS A 292 11.56 -19.13 0.55
N THR A 293 10.59 -19.66 1.28
CA THR A 293 10.26 -21.08 1.29
C THR A 293 9.39 -21.40 0.09
N ILE A 294 9.86 -22.30 -0.77
CA ILE A 294 9.13 -22.73 -1.96
C ILE A 294 8.45 -24.07 -1.69
N ILE A 295 7.15 -24.08 -1.86
CA ILE A 295 6.27 -25.24 -1.68
C ILE A 295 5.75 -25.64 -3.06
N LEU A 296 5.85 -26.91 -3.42
CA LEU A 296 5.20 -27.48 -4.59
C LEU A 296 3.98 -28.29 -4.19
N TYR A 297 2.85 -28.10 -4.87
CA TYR A 297 1.59 -28.76 -4.56
C TYR A 297 0.92 -29.26 -5.84
N THR A 298 0.72 -30.57 -5.98
CA THR A 298 0.25 -31.18 -7.24
C THR A 298 -0.99 -32.04 -7.10
N ALA A 299 -1.89 -31.96 -8.12
CA ALA A 299 -3.06 -32.80 -8.26
C ALA A 299 -2.83 -33.99 -9.21
N ARG A 300 -1.56 -34.27 -9.59
CA ARG A 300 -1.22 -35.40 -10.49
C ARG A 300 -1.88 -36.70 -10.02
N ARG A 301 -2.59 -37.38 -10.93
CA ARG A 301 -3.26 -38.67 -10.67
C ARG A 301 -4.29 -38.71 -9.54
N MET A 302 -4.62 -37.58 -8.91
CA MET A 302 -5.62 -37.54 -7.85
C MET A 302 -6.98 -38.07 -8.32
N ARG A 303 -7.41 -37.70 -9.53
CA ARG A 303 -8.64 -38.26 -10.15
C ARG A 303 -8.52 -39.75 -10.43
N THR A 304 -7.38 -40.20 -10.94
CA THR A 304 -7.13 -41.60 -11.31
C THR A 304 -7.23 -42.52 -10.10
N HIS A 305 -6.70 -42.08 -8.96
CA HIS A 305 -6.66 -42.89 -7.72
C HIS A 305 -7.73 -42.48 -6.71
N SER A 306 -8.81 -41.77 -7.15
CA SER A 306 -9.94 -41.37 -6.30
C SER A 306 -9.52 -40.69 -4.97
N GLY A 307 -8.47 -39.90 -5.01
CA GLY A 307 -7.96 -39.17 -3.85
C GLY A 307 -7.00 -39.97 -2.93
N ASN A 308 -6.68 -41.24 -3.26
CA ASN A 308 -5.74 -42.02 -2.46
C ASN A 308 -4.30 -41.53 -2.71
N ILE A 309 -3.78 -40.71 -1.78
CA ILE A 309 -2.45 -40.10 -1.86
C ILE A 309 -1.33 -41.14 -1.93
N GLY A 310 -1.43 -42.26 -1.19
CA GLY A 310 -0.43 -43.32 -1.22
C GLY A 310 -0.28 -43.95 -2.60
N ALA A 311 -1.42 -44.25 -3.26
CA ALA A 311 -1.43 -44.76 -4.64
C ALA A 311 -0.91 -43.71 -5.65
N VAL A 312 -1.22 -42.44 -5.45
CA VAL A 312 -0.68 -41.32 -6.25
C VAL A 312 0.84 -41.24 -6.15
N VAL A 313 1.39 -41.27 -4.94
CA VAL A 313 2.84 -41.23 -4.73
C VAL A 313 3.55 -42.45 -5.32
N GLN A 314 2.95 -43.63 -5.19
CA GLN A 314 3.46 -44.86 -5.80
C GLN A 314 3.48 -44.79 -7.35
N ASP A 315 2.46 -44.21 -7.97
CA ASP A 315 2.31 -44.10 -9.44
C ASP A 315 3.25 -42.99 -10.01
N VAL A 316 3.23 -41.78 -9.44
CA VAL A 316 3.87 -40.62 -10.08
C VAL A 316 4.91 -39.91 -9.19
N GLY A 317 5.14 -40.36 -7.98
CA GLY A 317 6.06 -39.68 -7.07
C GLY A 317 7.48 -39.63 -7.63
N LYS A 318 8.05 -40.81 -8.00
CA LYS A 318 9.40 -40.87 -8.55
C LYS A 318 9.55 -40.06 -9.83
N ILE A 319 8.68 -40.22 -10.81
CA ILE A 319 8.75 -39.51 -12.10
C ILE A 319 8.61 -37.98 -11.92
N THR A 320 7.86 -37.54 -10.91
CA THR A 320 7.73 -36.14 -10.58
C THR A 320 9.05 -35.58 -10.06
N ILE A 321 9.66 -36.26 -9.08
CA ILE A 321 10.94 -35.83 -8.50
C ILE A 321 12.04 -35.87 -9.56
N ASP A 322 12.19 -36.95 -10.34
CA ASP A 322 13.17 -37.06 -11.43
C ASP A 322 13.00 -35.91 -12.45
N THR A 323 11.77 -35.47 -12.72
CA THR A 323 11.50 -34.34 -13.64
C THR A 323 11.90 -33.01 -13.04
N LEU A 324 11.64 -32.78 -11.74
CA LEU A 324 12.08 -31.58 -11.03
C LEU A 324 13.60 -31.46 -10.96
N GLU A 325 14.28 -32.58 -10.69
CA GLU A 325 15.76 -32.69 -10.69
C GLU A 325 16.33 -32.41 -12.07
N LYS A 326 15.79 -33.04 -13.13
CA LYS A 326 16.20 -32.85 -14.53
C LYS A 326 16.26 -31.38 -14.94
N TYR A 327 15.33 -30.58 -14.47
CA TYR A 327 15.23 -29.14 -14.78
C TYR A 327 15.80 -28.24 -13.68
N SER A 328 16.45 -28.82 -12.66
CA SER A 328 17.00 -28.09 -11.51
C SER A 328 16.01 -27.11 -10.91
N ILE A 329 14.78 -27.59 -10.62
CA ILE A 329 13.71 -26.83 -10.01
C ILE A 329 13.88 -26.85 -8.50
N PRO A 330 14.24 -25.73 -7.84
CA PRO A 330 14.47 -25.72 -6.41
C PRO A 330 13.13 -25.64 -5.64
N TYR A 331 13.03 -26.41 -4.56
CA TYR A 331 11.90 -26.33 -3.62
C TYR A 331 12.36 -26.77 -2.23
N ASP A 332 11.56 -26.44 -1.20
CA ASP A 332 11.78 -26.87 0.20
C ASP A 332 10.82 -27.99 0.57
N GLU A 333 9.60 -27.90 0.08
CA GLU A 333 8.53 -28.84 0.41
C GLU A 333 7.80 -29.27 -0.86
N ILE A 334 7.36 -30.51 -0.90
CA ILE A 334 6.49 -31.00 -1.96
C ILE A 334 5.31 -31.78 -1.36
N TYR A 335 4.12 -31.44 -1.82
CA TYR A 335 2.88 -32.09 -1.41
C TYR A 335 2.17 -32.71 -2.60
N PHE A 336 1.91 -34.00 -2.50
CA PHE A 336 0.92 -34.70 -3.32
C PHE A 336 -0.42 -34.64 -2.62
N GLY A 337 -1.52 -34.66 -3.38
CA GLY A 337 -2.84 -34.66 -2.78
C GLY A 337 -3.60 -33.34 -2.91
N LYS A 338 -3.15 -32.42 -3.76
CA LYS A 338 -3.98 -31.30 -4.16
C LYS A 338 -5.29 -31.81 -4.72
N PRO A 339 -6.47 -31.46 -4.19
CA PRO A 339 -7.73 -31.97 -4.66
C PRO A 339 -7.89 -31.79 -6.17
N TYR A 340 -8.42 -32.79 -6.86
CA TYR A 340 -8.82 -32.59 -8.24
C TYR A 340 -10.08 -31.73 -8.28
N ALA A 341 -9.99 -30.56 -8.89
CA ALA A 341 -11.08 -29.61 -9.05
C ALA A 341 -11.06 -28.98 -10.45
N HIS A 342 -12.20 -28.48 -10.90
CA HIS A 342 -12.29 -27.72 -12.15
C HIS A 342 -11.89 -26.26 -11.95
N PHE A 343 -12.11 -25.73 -10.75
CA PHE A 343 -11.76 -24.36 -10.35
C PHE A 343 -11.22 -24.36 -8.92
N TYR A 344 -10.25 -23.51 -8.67
CA TYR A 344 -9.80 -23.13 -7.34
C TYR A 344 -10.19 -21.68 -7.11
N ILE A 345 -11.00 -21.43 -6.07
CA ILE A 345 -11.44 -20.11 -5.67
C ILE A 345 -10.77 -19.85 -4.31
N ASP A 346 -9.85 -18.90 -4.26
CA ASP A 346 -8.96 -18.66 -3.14
C ASP A 346 -8.57 -17.18 -3.10
N ASP A 347 -8.49 -16.61 -1.91
CA ASP A 347 -8.15 -15.18 -1.70
C ASP A 347 -6.65 -14.87 -1.81
N LEU A 348 -5.80 -15.90 -1.68
CA LEU A 348 -4.34 -15.78 -1.79
C LEU A 348 -3.79 -16.23 -3.16
N ALA A 349 -4.65 -16.79 -4.03
CA ALA A 349 -4.22 -17.34 -5.30
C ALA A 349 -3.90 -16.25 -6.33
N ILE A 350 -2.74 -16.37 -6.94
CA ILE A 350 -2.33 -15.56 -8.09
C ILE A 350 -2.46 -16.43 -9.36
N ASN A 351 -3.18 -15.92 -10.36
CA ASN A 351 -3.27 -16.61 -11.64
C ASN A 351 -1.94 -16.50 -12.39
N THR A 352 -1.44 -17.63 -12.89
CA THR A 352 -0.14 -17.71 -13.60
C THR A 352 -0.11 -16.94 -14.93
N SER A 353 -1.27 -16.57 -15.49
CA SER A 353 -1.37 -15.68 -16.66
C SER A 353 -1.31 -14.20 -16.30
N SER A 354 -1.40 -13.84 -15.03
CA SER A 354 -1.17 -12.47 -14.54
C SER A 354 0.32 -12.19 -14.36
N ASN A 355 0.67 -10.93 -14.13
CA ASN A 355 2.03 -10.59 -13.76
C ASN A 355 2.29 -10.93 -12.28
N ILE A 356 2.85 -12.11 -12.02
CA ILE A 356 3.11 -12.66 -10.68
C ILE A 356 3.96 -11.70 -9.84
N GLU A 357 5.02 -11.10 -10.42
CA GLU A 357 5.91 -10.16 -9.71
C GLU A 357 5.13 -8.91 -9.26
N LYS A 358 4.25 -8.39 -10.12
CA LYS A 358 3.39 -7.24 -9.80
C LYS A 358 2.39 -7.58 -8.69
N GLU A 359 1.73 -8.74 -8.77
CA GLU A 359 0.74 -9.16 -7.77
C GLU A 359 1.38 -9.42 -6.39
N MET A 360 2.63 -9.88 -6.36
CA MET A 360 3.40 -10.06 -5.13
C MET A 360 4.11 -8.79 -4.65
N GLY A 361 4.32 -7.82 -5.55
CA GLY A 361 5.15 -6.65 -5.29
C GLY A 361 6.64 -6.99 -5.12
N ILE A 362 7.13 -8.07 -5.73
CA ILE A 362 8.51 -8.56 -5.66
C ILE A 362 9.03 -8.69 -7.09
N TYR A 363 10.05 -7.91 -7.44
CA TYR A 363 10.54 -7.79 -8.81
C TYR A 363 11.97 -8.34 -8.94
N ARG A 364 12.24 -9.11 -10.01
CA ARG A 364 13.56 -9.70 -10.31
C ARG A 364 14.57 -8.70 -10.87
N SER A 365 14.09 -7.70 -11.61
CA SER A 365 14.97 -6.74 -12.27
C SER A 365 15.08 -5.46 -11.46
N GLU A 366 16.31 -4.99 -11.24
CA GLU A 366 16.53 -3.63 -10.81
C GLU A 366 15.95 -2.65 -11.85
N ILE A 367 15.24 -1.64 -11.37
CA ILE A 367 14.85 -0.52 -12.23
C ILE A 367 16.14 0.26 -12.49
N SER A 368 16.67 0.20 -13.73
CA SER A 368 17.85 0.98 -14.08
C SER A 368 17.58 2.48 -13.92
N GLU A 369 18.61 3.27 -13.55
CA GLU A 369 18.50 4.74 -13.46
C GLU A 369 17.90 5.38 -14.74
N ARG A 370 18.15 4.79 -15.93
CA ARG A 370 17.54 5.25 -17.19
C ARG A 370 16.05 4.96 -17.29
N SER A 371 15.57 3.86 -16.74
CA SER A 371 14.13 3.56 -16.63
C SER A 371 13.46 4.45 -15.59
N PHE A 372 14.20 4.81 -14.56
CA PHE A 372 13.86 5.76 -13.52
C PHE A 372 13.53 7.13 -14.11
N ASN A 373 14.47 7.73 -14.83
CA ASN A 373 14.29 9.03 -15.45
C ASN A 373 13.15 9.05 -16.47
N LYS A 374 12.92 7.95 -17.19
CA LYS A 374 11.88 7.85 -18.22
C LYS A 374 10.47 7.70 -17.60
N LEU A 375 10.34 6.95 -16.50
CA LEU A 375 9.08 6.81 -15.74
C LEU A 375 8.75 8.10 -14.98
N GLU A 376 9.75 8.76 -14.42
CA GLU A 376 9.63 10.06 -13.76
C GLU A 376 9.22 11.15 -14.77
N GLN A 377 9.84 11.20 -15.93
CA GLN A 377 9.46 12.12 -17.02
C GLN A 377 8.03 11.85 -17.51
N SER A 378 7.66 10.60 -17.77
CA SER A 378 6.31 10.22 -18.19
C SER A 378 5.25 10.58 -17.14
N TYR A 379 5.54 10.35 -15.86
CA TYR A 379 4.65 10.71 -14.76
C TYR A 379 4.44 12.23 -14.67
N LEU A 380 5.50 12.98 -14.86
CA LEU A 380 5.50 14.43 -14.77
C LEU A 380 4.83 15.09 -16.01
N GLU A 381 4.97 14.49 -17.19
CA GLU A 381 4.24 14.89 -18.40
C GLU A 381 2.73 14.63 -18.26
N THR A 382 2.34 13.57 -17.57
CA THR A 382 0.92 13.26 -17.32
C THR A 382 0.30 14.27 -16.35
N ILE A 383 1.03 14.72 -15.32
CA ILE A 383 0.54 15.75 -14.39
C ILE A 383 0.42 17.11 -15.07
N THR A 384 1.38 17.50 -15.89
CA THR A 384 1.34 18.78 -16.63
C THR A 384 0.21 18.84 -17.66
N LYS A 385 -0.05 17.76 -18.38
CA LYS A 385 -1.16 17.69 -19.35
C LYS A 385 -2.55 17.74 -18.70
N THR A 386 -2.70 17.30 -17.46
CA THR A 386 -3.97 17.42 -16.71
C THR A 386 -4.17 18.82 -16.13
N SER A 387 -3.12 19.62 -15.94
CA SER A 387 -3.21 21.00 -15.47
C SER A 387 -3.51 22.02 -16.58
N ASP A 388 -3.17 21.71 -17.84
CA ASP A 388 -3.41 22.59 -19.00
C ASP A 388 -4.81 22.41 -19.62
N ASN A 389 -5.57 21.40 -19.16
CA ASN A 389 -6.94 21.11 -19.62
C ASN A 389 -8.01 21.32 -18.52
N ALA A 390 -7.72 22.07 -17.45
CA ALA A 390 -8.65 22.37 -16.36
C ALA A 390 -8.94 23.87 -16.25
#